data_21d5ff588be66976ae0e96d1084ba381
#
_entry.id   21d5ff588be66976ae0e96d1084ba381
#
_cell.length_a   1.000
_cell.length_b   1.000
_cell.length_c   1.000
_cell.angle_alpha   90.00
_cell.angle_beta   90.00
_cell.angle_gamma   90.00
#
_symmetry.space_group_name_H-M   'P 1'
#
loop_
_entity.id
_entity.type
_entity.pdbx_description
1 polymer ?
#
loop_
_entity_poly.entity_id
_entity_poly.type
_entity_poly.pdbx_seq_one_letter_code
_entity_poly.pdbx_strand_id
1 'polypeptide(L)'
;VIAAINGHAIEGGMELVQGTDIRVSCPEATFGVQEVRWAIFPAGGSTVRMPRQMPYRKAMELMLTGDLITADEALALGFLNHVVPADTVLAKAIEIAEKIAANGPIAVKAIRQLVRACLGHPEADGLKMELEHAAPVFATEDAREGPRAFMEKRAPKYHGR
;
A
#
# COMPACT_ATOMS: atom_id res chain seq x y z
N VAL A 1 -0.42 -5.34 -3.52
CA VAL A 1 0.66 -6.18 -2.93
C VAL A 1 0.80 -5.83 -1.45
N ILE A 2 0.89 -6.86 -0.59
CA ILE A 2 1.15 -6.70 0.85
C ILE A 2 2.60 -7.08 1.11
N ALA A 3 3.36 -6.22 1.77
CA ALA A 3 4.70 -6.54 2.24
C ALA A 3 4.63 -7.11 3.67
N ALA A 4 5.20 -8.29 3.87
CA ALA A 4 5.47 -8.88 5.17
C ALA A 4 6.97 -8.68 5.47
N ILE A 5 7.28 -7.69 6.30
CA ILE A 5 8.63 -7.17 6.52
C ILE A 5 9.13 -7.69 7.86
N ASN A 6 9.91 -8.75 7.84
CA ASN A 6 10.43 -9.44 9.03
C ASN A 6 11.85 -8.99 9.42
N GLY A 7 12.33 -7.86 8.91
CA GLY A 7 13.65 -7.32 9.18
C GLY A 7 13.85 -5.95 8.54
N HIS A 8 15.09 -5.51 8.43
CA HIS A 8 15.42 -4.19 7.90
C HIS A 8 15.04 -4.05 6.43
N ALA A 9 14.54 -2.86 6.06
CA ALA A 9 14.28 -2.47 4.68
C ALA A 9 15.05 -1.18 4.37
N ILE A 10 16.28 -1.34 3.90
CA ILE A 10 17.25 -0.26 3.69
C ILE A 10 17.63 -0.21 2.21
N GLU A 11 17.88 0.98 1.66
CA GLU A 11 18.28 1.20 0.26
C GLU A 11 17.29 0.54 -0.71
N GLY A 12 17.73 -0.35 -1.59
CA GLY A 12 16.85 -1.09 -2.52
C GLY A 12 15.74 -1.87 -1.83
N GLY A 13 15.94 -2.33 -0.58
CA GLY A 13 14.90 -2.93 0.26
C GLY A 13 13.79 -1.94 0.59
N MET A 14 14.14 -0.70 0.95
CA MET A 14 13.19 0.39 1.16
C MET A 14 12.42 0.72 -0.12
N GLU A 15 13.11 0.74 -1.26
CA GLU A 15 12.51 1.03 -2.57
C GLU A 15 11.51 -0.04 -3.01
N LEU A 16 11.79 -1.32 -2.73
CA LEU A 16 10.85 -2.43 -2.91
C LEU A 16 9.60 -2.24 -2.06
N VAL A 17 9.77 -1.95 -0.77
CA VAL A 17 8.65 -1.74 0.16
C VAL A 17 7.79 -0.55 -0.26
N GLN A 18 8.38 0.54 -0.75
CA GLN A 18 7.65 1.68 -1.30
C GLN A 18 6.78 1.34 -2.52
N GLY A 19 7.11 0.26 -3.24
CA GLY A 19 6.33 -0.25 -4.36
C GLY A 19 5.07 -1.02 -3.96
N THR A 20 4.88 -1.31 -2.66
CA THR A 20 3.75 -2.10 -2.14
C THR A 20 2.59 -1.23 -1.67
N ASP A 21 1.42 -1.84 -1.50
CA ASP A 21 0.19 -1.11 -1.17
C ASP A 21 -0.11 -1.14 0.35
N ILE A 22 0.25 -2.23 1.04
CA ILE A 22 0.05 -2.43 2.48
C ILE A 22 1.33 -3.01 3.07
N ARG A 23 1.68 -2.62 4.30
CA ARG A 23 2.95 -2.99 4.93
C ARG A 23 2.74 -3.41 6.38
N VAL A 24 3.16 -4.64 6.67
CA VAL A 24 3.20 -5.21 8.02
C VAL A 24 4.66 -5.46 8.38
N SER A 25 5.10 -5.03 9.55
CA SER A 25 6.49 -5.16 9.98
C SER A 25 6.62 -5.66 11.42
N CYS A 26 7.84 -5.93 11.84
CA CYS A 26 8.21 -6.25 13.22
C CYS A 26 8.88 -5.04 13.89
N PRO A 27 8.91 -4.99 15.25
CA PRO A 27 9.51 -3.87 15.99
C PRO A 27 11.02 -3.68 15.73
N GLU A 28 11.73 -4.75 15.39
CA GLU A 28 13.18 -4.74 15.19
C GLU A 28 13.58 -4.18 13.82
N ALA A 29 12.62 -3.99 12.91
CA ALA A 29 12.89 -3.49 11.57
C ALA A 29 13.27 -2.00 11.59
N THR A 30 14.17 -1.61 10.68
CA THR A 30 14.52 -0.22 10.40
C THR A 30 14.35 0.09 8.92
N PHE A 31 14.10 1.35 8.60
CA PHE A 31 13.73 1.81 7.28
C PHE A 31 14.53 3.05 6.89
N GLY A 32 14.94 3.13 5.64
CA GLY A 32 15.57 4.32 5.10
C GLY A 32 16.38 4.07 3.83
N VAL A 33 16.96 5.14 3.33
CA VAL A 33 17.82 5.16 2.15
C VAL A 33 19.15 5.82 2.55
N GLN A 34 20.26 5.08 2.41
CA GLN A 34 21.57 5.51 2.87
C GLN A 34 22.53 5.86 1.72
N GLU A 35 22.05 5.81 0.49
CA GLU A 35 22.85 6.01 -0.73
C GLU A 35 23.64 7.31 -0.70
N VAL A 36 23.08 8.38 -0.13
CA VAL A 36 23.74 9.68 -0.01
C VAL A 36 25.05 9.62 0.78
N ARG A 37 25.17 8.71 1.75
CA ARG A 37 26.40 8.51 2.55
C ARG A 37 27.57 7.99 1.70
N TRP A 38 27.26 7.39 0.56
CA TRP A 38 28.22 6.82 -0.38
C TRP A 38 28.37 7.66 -1.64
N ALA A 39 27.86 8.90 -1.63
CA ALA A 39 27.82 9.80 -2.79
C ALA A 39 27.13 9.21 -4.02
N ILE A 40 26.15 8.31 -3.80
CA ILE A 40 25.30 7.75 -4.83
C ILE A 40 23.82 8.15 -4.62
N PHE A 41 22.97 7.81 -5.55
CA PHE A 41 21.59 8.28 -5.64
C PHE A 41 20.61 7.11 -5.53
N PRO A 42 19.51 7.21 -4.75
CA PRO A 42 18.49 6.17 -4.63
C PRO A 42 17.62 6.13 -5.89
N ALA A 43 18.04 5.35 -6.89
CA ALA A 43 17.45 5.34 -8.24
C ALA A 43 16.26 4.38 -8.42
N GLY A 44 15.90 3.57 -7.42
CA GLY A 44 14.78 2.62 -7.50
C GLY A 44 13.41 3.24 -7.18
N GLY A 45 13.35 4.56 -6.98
CA GLY A 45 12.10 5.31 -6.86
C GLY A 45 11.88 6.06 -5.56
N SER A 46 12.83 6.04 -4.61
CA SER A 46 12.67 6.70 -3.31
C SER A 46 12.44 8.20 -3.43
N THR A 47 13.18 8.88 -4.29
CA THR A 47 13.02 10.34 -4.51
C THR A 47 11.64 10.74 -5.01
N VAL A 48 10.93 9.81 -5.65
CA VAL A 48 9.58 10.04 -6.17
C VAL A 48 8.51 9.56 -5.19
N ARG A 49 8.70 8.38 -4.59
CA ARG A 49 7.67 7.73 -3.76
C ARG A 49 7.68 8.21 -2.30
N MET A 50 8.85 8.37 -1.71
CA MET A 50 8.97 8.70 -0.29
C MET A 50 8.22 9.98 0.10
N PRO A 51 8.37 11.13 -0.61
CA PRO A 51 7.66 12.36 -0.29
C PRO A 51 6.14 12.31 -0.55
N ARG A 52 5.65 11.24 -1.21
CA ARG A 52 4.22 10.96 -1.40
C ARG A 52 3.64 10.00 -0.37
N GLN A 53 4.50 9.32 0.40
CA GLN A 53 4.10 8.25 1.33
C GLN A 53 4.35 8.60 2.79
N MET A 54 5.05 9.72 3.06
CA MET A 54 5.28 10.26 4.39
C MET A 54 5.41 11.80 4.30
N PRO A 55 5.37 12.54 5.42
CA PRO A 55 5.52 13.98 5.41
C PRO A 55 6.80 14.42 4.67
N TYR A 56 6.65 15.37 3.73
CA TYR A 56 7.73 15.83 2.84
C TYR A 56 9.03 16.17 3.59
N ARG A 57 8.92 16.89 4.72
CA ARG A 57 10.10 17.31 5.50
C ARG A 57 10.85 16.12 6.08
N LYS A 58 10.14 15.09 6.54
CA LYS A 58 10.76 13.86 7.05
C LYS A 58 11.38 13.04 5.93
N ALA A 59 10.72 12.94 4.79
CA ALA A 59 11.31 12.30 3.60
C ALA A 59 12.61 12.99 3.17
N MET A 60 12.65 14.33 3.14
CA MET A 60 13.85 15.10 2.82
C MET A 60 14.97 14.89 3.85
N GLU A 61 14.64 14.93 5.14
CA GLU A 61 15.62 14.68 6.21
C GLU A 61 16.28 13.31 5.99
N LEU A 62 15.51 12.26 5.87
CA LEU A 62 16.03 10.89 5.71
C LEU A 62 16.87 10.73 4.44
N MET A 63 16.42 11.26 3.32
CA MET A 63 17.15 11.15 2.04
C MET A 63 18.45 11.95 2.02
N LEU A 64 18.53 13.08 2.73
CA LEU A 64 19.69 13.95 2.73
C LEU A 64 20.71 13.60 3.81
N THR A 65 20.27 13.02 4.93
CA THR A 65 21.16 12.57 6.01
C THR A 65 21.59 11.11 5.85
N GLY A 66 20.75 10.29 5.21
CA GLY A 66 20.88 8.85 5.16
C GLY A 66 20.53 8.18 6.50
N ASP A 67 19.80 8.86 7.39
CA ASP A 67 19.39 8.28 8.66
C ASP A 67 18.28 7.24 8.48
N LEU A 68 18.21 6.33 9.44
CA LEU A 68 17.21 5.28 9.50
C LEU A 68 16.16 5.66 10.53
N ILE A 69 14.93 5.20 10.30
CA ILE A 69 13.83 5.26 11.26
C ILE A 69 13.48 3.87 11.77
N THR A 70 12.96 3.80 12.99
CA THR A 70 12.44 2.59 13.60
C THR A 70 11.08 2.20 13.00
N ALA A 71 10.63 0.98 13.28
CA ALA A 71 9.29 0.53 12.90
C ALA A 71 8.18 1.40 13.54
N ASP A 72 8.34 1.81 14.79
CA ASP A 72 7.38 2.66 15.49
C ASP A 72 7.31 4.07 14.86
N GLU A 73 8.45 4.67 14.52
CA GLU A 73 8.47 5.93 13.77
C GLU A 73 7.81 5.79 12.40
N ALA A 74 8.12 4.72 11.68
CA ALA A 74 7.52 4.43 10.36
C ALA A 74 5.99 4.23 10.45
N LEU A 75 5.51 3.60 11.53
CA LEU A 75 4.08 3.48 11.83
C LEU A 75 3.45 4.84 12.13
N ALA A 76 4.08 5.63 12.98
CA ALA A 76 3.59 6.97 13.34
C ALA A 76 3.54 7.92 12.14
N LEU A 77 4.43 7.77 11.17
CA LEU A 77 4.44 8.51 9.90
C LEU A 77 3.41 8.01 8.87
N GLY A 78 2.70 6.91 9.15
CA GLY A 78 1.78 6.27 8.21
C GLY A 78 2.47 5.49 7.08
N PHE A 79 3.77 5.27 7.17
CA PHE A 79 4.51 4.46 6.20
C PHE A 79 4.23 2.96 6.36
N LEU A 80 4.04 2.48 7.60
CA LEU A 80 3.58 1.13 7.92
C LEU A 80 2.11 1.15 8.31
N ASN A 81 1.40 0.04 8.03
CA ASN A 81 0.03 -0.18 8.45
C ASN A 81 -0.05 -0.88 9.81
N HIS A 82 0.88 -1.81 10.07
CA HIS A 82 0.93 -2.60 11.30
C HIS A 82 2.36 -2.90 11.72
N VAL A 83 2.60 -2.90 13.03
CA VAL A 83 3.80 -3.46 13.66
C VAL A 83 3.34 -4.55 14.61
N VAL A 84 3.83 -5.77 14.43
CA VAL A 84 3.45 -6.98 15.19
C VAL A 84 4.70 -7.80 15.51
N PRO A 85 4.67 -8.73 16.49
CA PRO A 85 5.83 -9.59 16.76
C PRO A 85 6.36 -10.28 15.51
N ALA A 86 7.69 -10.44 15.42
CA ALA A 86 8.38 -10.88 14.20
C ALA A 86 7.87 -12.22 13.66
N ASP A 87 7.52 -13.16 14.53
CA ASP A 87 6.97 -14.48 14.20
C ASP A 87 5.52 -14.44 13.68
N THR A 88 4.82 -13.30 13.86
CA THR A 88 3.42 -13.12 13.44
C THR A 88 3.24 -12.24 12.20
N VAL A 89 4.32 -11.63 11.70
CA VAL A 89 4.28 -10.69 10.56
C VAL A 89 3.61 -11.32 9.32
N LEU A 90 4.03 -12.53 8.95
CA LEU A 90 3.43 -13.22 7.79
C LEU A 90 1.96 -13.58 8.03
N ALA A 91 1.62 -14.06 9.22
CA ALA A 91 0.24 -14.40 9.57
C ALA A 91 -0.68 -13.17 9.49
N LYS A 92 -0.20 -12.00 9.97
CA LYS A 92 -0.95 -10.74 9.87
C LYS A 92 -1.11 -10.27 8.43
N ALA A 93 -0.10 -10.42 7.61
CA ALA A 93 -0.18 -10.11 6.18
C ALA A 93 -1.19 -11.02 5.46
N ILE A 94 -1.21 -12.31 5.78
CA ILE A 94 -2.18 -13.28 5.24
C ILE A 94 -3.61 -12.94 5.69
N GLU A 95 -3.82 -12.63 6.98
CA GLU A 95 -5.13 -12.18 7.49
C GLU A 95 -5.69 -11.00 6.66
N ILE A 96 -4.84 -10.01 6.34
CA ILE A 96 -5.25 -8.87 5.51
C ILE A 96 -5.54 -9.32 4.08
N ALA A 97 -4.71 -10.20 3.52
CA ALA A 97 -4.91 -10.72 2.16
C ALA A 97 -6.22 -11.49 2.03
N GLU A 98 -6.58 -12.30 3.02
CA GLU A 98 -7.85 -13.05 3.07
C GLU A 98 -9.07 -12.10 3.13
N LYS A 99 -8.99 -11.03 3.94
CA LYS A 99 -10.03 -9.99 3.96
C LYS A 99 -10.21 -9.32 2.60
N ILE A 100 -9.12 -9.06 1.89
CA ILE A 100 -9.16 -8.49 0.53
C ILE A 100 -9.73 -9.51 -0.46
N ALA A 101 -9.30 -10.76 -0.36
CA ALA A 101 -9.73 -11.84 -1.25
C ALA A 101 -11.22 -12.22 -1.08
N ALA A 102 -11.81 -11.93 0.07
CA ALA A 102 -13.24 -12.11 0.31
C ALA A 102 -14.12 -11.07 -0.41
N ASN A 103 -13.54 -10.01 -0.97
CA ASN A 103 -14.26 -8.97 -1.70
C ASN A 103 -14.31 -9.26 -3.21
N GLY A 104 -15.22 -8.57 -3.93
CA GLY A 104 -15.35 -8.70 -5.38
C GLY A 104 -14.04 -8.37 -6.11
N PRO A 105 -13.42 -9.33 -6.82
CA PRO A 105 -12.06 -9.17 -7.34
C PRO A 105 -11.92 -8.08 -8.40
N ILE A 106 -12.97 -7.83 -9.19
CA ILE A 106 -12.98 -6.74 -10.19
C ILE A 106 -12.98 -5.39 -9.49
N ALA A 107 -13.78 -5.21 -8.43
CA ALA A 107 -13.81 -3.98 -7.65
C ALA A 107 -12.47 -3.71 -6.96
N VAL A 108 -11.86 -4.72 -6.32
CA VAL A 108 -10.54 -4.61 -5.69
C VAL A 108 -9.47 -4.19 -6.70
N LYS A 109 -9.47 -4.80 -7.88
CA LYS A 109 -8.53 -4.46 -8.96
C LYS A 109 -8.73 -3.01 -9.45
N ALA A 110 -9.98 -2.61 -9.71
CA ALA A 110 -10.32 -1.28 -10.20
C ALA A 110 -9.92 -0.18 -9.20
N ILE A 111 -10.25 -0.35 -7.91
CA ILE A 111 -9.87 0.58 -6.83
C ILE A 111 -8.35 0.75 -6.80
N ARG A 112 -7.60 -0.36 -6.78
CA ARG A 112 -6.13 -0.29 -6.73
C ARG A 112 -5.53 0.39 -7.95
N GLN A 113 -6.06 0.13 -9.14
CA GLN A 113 -5.60 0.75 -10.38
C GLN A 113 -5.88 2.25 -10.38
N LEU A 114 -7.10 2.65 -10.05
CA LEU A 114 -7.52 4.04 -10.04
C LEU A 114 -6.74 4.88 -9.02
N VAL A 115 -6.68 4.43 -7.77
CA VAL A 115 -5.95 5.15 -6.71
C VAL A 115 -4.51 5.44 -7.12
N ARG A 116 -3.83 4.47 -7.76
CA ARG A 116 -2.46 4.68 -8.26
C ARG A 116 -2.39 5.61 -9.46
N ALA A 117 -3.35 5.51 -10.37
CA ALA A 117 -3.40 6.35 -11.57
C ALA A 117 -3.68 7.82 -11.22
N CYS A 118 -4.53 8.08 -10.23
CA CYS A 118 -4.92 9.44 -9.81
C CYS A 118 -3.84 10.19 -9.03
N LEU A 119 -2.81 9.51 -8.52
CA LEU A 119 -1.76 10.17 -7.74
C LEU A 119 -1.05 11.25 -8.58
N GLY A 120 -1.17 12.52 -8.15
CA GLY A 120 -0.56 13.67 -8.81
C GLY A 120 -1.45 14.35 -9.87
N HIS A 121 -2.64 13.82 -10.13
CA HIS A 121 -3.64 14.51 -10.96
C HIS A 121 -4.45 15.52 -10.16
N PRO A 122 -4.96 16.61 -10.79
CA PRO A 122 -5.98 17.47 -10.19
C PRO A 122 -7.23 16.64 -9.82
N GLU A 123 -7.89 16.99 -8.71
CA GLU A 123 -9.06 16.26 -8.21
C GLU A 123 -10.16 16.10 -9.27
N ALA A 124 -10.44 17.17 -10.04
CA ALA A 124 -11.46 17.15 -11.10
C ALA A 124 -11.16 16.11 -12.21
N ASP A 125 -9.88 15.87 -12.51
CA ASP A 125 -9.49 14.86 -13.48
C ASP A 125 -9.55 13.45 -12.86
N GLY A 126 -9.14 13.32 -11.59
CA GLY A 126 -9.30 12.09 -10.82
C GLY A 126 -10.77 11.61 -10.75
N LEU A 127 -11.73 12.52 -10.53
CA LEU A 127 -13.16 12.21 -10.50
C LEU A 127 -13.69 11.72 -11.87
N LYS A 128 -13.18 12.25 -12.98
CA LYS A 128 -13.52 11.73 -14.32
C LYS A 128 -13.01 10.30 -14.51
N MET A 129 -11.73 10.07 -14.13
CA MET A 129 -11.13 8.73 -14.19
C MET A 129 -11.88 7.73 -13.29
N GLU A 130 -12.42 8.18 -12.15
CA GLU A 130 -13.22 7.35 -11.25
C GLU A 130 -14.49 6.82 -11.95
N LEU A 131 -15.21 7.67 -12.65
CA LEU A 131 -16.41 7.27 -13.38
C LEU A 131 -16.10 6.24 -14.48
N GLU A 132 -15.00 6.41 -15.19
CA GLU A 132 -14.56 5.48 -16.23
C GLU A 132 -14.20 4.10 -15.64
N HIS A 133 -13.57 4.07 -14.47
CA HIS A 133 -13.21 2.82 -13.78
C HIS A 133 -14.42 2.17 -13.07
N ALA A 134 -15.37 2.96 -12.59
CA ALA A 134 -16.54 2.49 -11.88
C ALA A 134 -17.55 1.80 -12.81
N ALA A 135 -17.78 2.32 -14.02
CA ALA A 135 -18.78 1.81 -14.94
C ALA A 135 -18.63 0.30 -15.25
N PRO A 136 -17.44 -0.23 -15.60
CA PRO A 136 -17.26 -1.66 -15.80
C PRO A 136 -17.53 -2.50 -14.54
N VAL A 137 -17.20 -1.98 -13.33
CA VAL A 137 -17.42 -2.67 -12.06
C VAL A 137 -18.93 -2.83 -11.80
N PHE A 138 -19.70 -1.77 -11.96
CA PHE A 138 -21.16 -1.80 -11.75
C PHE A 138 -21.91 -2.68 -12.76
N ALA A 139 -21.30 -2.98 -13.90
CA ALA A 139 -21.89 -3.86 -14.90
C ALA A 139 -21.75 -5.36 -14.56
N THR A 140 -20.92 -5.73 -13.57
CA THR A 140 -20.60 -7.12 -13.23
C THR A 140 -21.75 -7.86 -12.52
N GLU A 141 -21.73 -9.19 -12.56
CA GLU A 141 -22.59 -10.04 -11.74
C GLU A 141 -22.29 -9.87 -10.26
N ASP A 142 -21.00 -9.73 -9.90
CA ASP A 142 -20.56 -9.53 -8.52
C ASP A 142 -21.13 -8.23 -7.91
N ALA A 143 -21.27 -7.17 -8.71
CA ALA A 143 -21.87 -5.91 -8.26
C ALA A 143 -23.37 -6.04 -7.95
N ARG A 144 -24.06 -7.04 -8.49
CA ARG A 144 -25.46 -7.38 -8.17
C ARG A 144 -25.54 -8.33 -6.99
N GLU A 145 -24.61 -9.27 -6.90
CA GLU A 145 -24.54 -10.27 -5.81
C GLU A 145 -24.29 -9.61 -4.45
N GLY A 146 -23.39 -8.64 -4.36
CA GLY A 146 -23.05 -7.98 -3.10
C GLY A 146 -24.28 -7.39 -2.38
N PRO A 147 -25.02 -6.44 -2.98
CA PRO A 147 -26.24 -5.88 -2.38
C PRO A 147 -27.33 -6.93 -2.10
N ARG A 148 -27.49 -7.92 -2.99
CA ARG A 148 -28.46 -9.01 -2.78
C ARG A 148 -28.12 -9.85 -1.55
N ALA A 149 -26.86 -10.29 -1.42
CA ALA A 149 -26.40 -11.06 -0.27
C ALA A 149 -26.56 -10.27 1.04
N PHE A 150 -26.28 -8.96 1.01
CA PHE A 150 -26.48 -8.05 2.15
C PHE A 150 -27.96 -8.01 2.59
N MET A 151 -28.90 -7.85 1.65
CA MET A 151 -30.34 -7.86 1.95
C MET A 151 -30.84 -9.19 2.48
N GLU A 152 -30.26 -10.29 1.96
CA GLU A 152 -30.57 -11.66 2.37
C GLU A 152 -29.83 -12.09 3.66
N LYS A 153 -28.98 -11.21 4.25
CA LYS A 153 -28.16 -11.46 5.45
C LYS A 153 -27.30 -12.72 5.35
N ARG A 154 -26.71 -12.97 4.20
CA ARG A 154 -25.78 -14.06 3.93
C ARG A 154 -24.44 -13.57 3.40
N ALA A 155 -23.43 -14.42 3.44
CA ALA A 155 -22.16 -14.14 2.79
C ALA A 155 -22.33 -14.07 1.25
N PRO A 156 -21.71 -13.08 0.57
CA PRO A 156 -21.71 -13.01 -0.88
C PRO A 156 -20.84 -14.10 -1.49
N LYS A 157 -21.12 -14.45 -2.75
CA LYS A 157 -20.32 -15.38 -3.54
C LYS A 157 -19.86 -14.66 -4.81
N TYR A 158 -18.63 -14.19 -4.82
CA TYR A 158 -18.05 -13.47 -5.95
C TYR A 158 -17.32 -14.42 -6.91
N HIS A 159 -17.47 -14.15 -8.21
CA HIS A 159 -16.93 -14.97 -9.30
C HIS A 159 -15.97 -14.23 -10.23
N GLY A 160 -15.81 -12.92 -10.04
CA GLY A 160 -14.94 -12.08 -10.87
C GLY A 160 -15.51 -11.82 -12.28
N ARG A 161 -16.81 -11.70 -12.40
CA ARG A 161 -17.51 -11.47 -13.69
C ARG A 161 -18.77 -10.64 -13.54
#